data_7ae72391880859147415a973b2e84d20
#
_entry.id   7ae72391880859147415a973b2e84d20
#
_cell.length_a   1.000
_cell.length_b   1.000
_cell.length_c   1.000
_cell.angle_alpha   90.00
_cell.angle_beta   90.00
_cell.angle_gamma   90.00
#
_symmetry.space_group_name_H-M   'P 1'
#
loop_
_entity.id
_entity.type
_entity.pdbx_description
1 polymer ?
#
loop_
_entity_poly.entity_id
_entity_poly.type
_entity_poly.pdbx_seq_one_letter_code
_entity_poly.pdbx_strand_id
1 'polypeptide(L)'
;MVEKERAQLLARAEDLWRRADAGEVVYTPFLTPREQKWLQTEYAKRKESYLFAGGYAEAERRRMYFMPEYMLALESEVRGELLAEEFAASLVALSIKGSGYRELSHRDYLGAVLNLGVERDALGDVCVLSPHEAVVFCDRVMAGFLAENLTRVARDTVRVRETVLTPDFDGGRRFAPVADTVASPRADAVVAALCNLSRERAQALFAQAMVEIDYEPAEKYDREVEAGAIITVRGHGKFVVRSVSEKTKKGRIRLLADRYI
;
A
#
# COMPACT_ATOMS: atom_id res chain seq x y z
N MET A 1 -13.74 11.96 -13.03
CA MET A 1 -12.28 11.68 -13.09
C MET A 1 -12.02 10.24 -12.64
N VAL A 2 -12.37 9.86 -11.44
CA VAL A 2 -12.16 8.50 -10.87
C VAL A 2 -12.76 7.37 -11.71
N GLU A 3 -13.97 7.51 -12.23
CA GLU A 3 -14.58 6.48 -13.08
C GLU A 3 -13.82 6.24 -14.39
N LYS A 4 -13.25 7.29 -14.96
CA LYS A 4 -12.44 7.19 -16.18
C LYS A 4 -11.10 6.44 -15.88
N GLU A 5 -10.46 6.76 -14.76
CA GLU A 5 -9.24 6.08 -14.31
C GLU A 5 -9.50 4.60 -14.05
N ARG A 6 -10.61 4.29 -13.36
CA ARG A 6 -11.03 2.91 -13.11
C ARG A 6 -11.28 2.15 -14.42
N ALA A 7 -12.03 2.75 -15.34
CA ALA A 7 -12.34 2.10 -16.63
C ALA A 7 -11.05 1.83 -17.45
N GLN A 8 -10.10 2.76 -17.45
CA GLN A 8 -8.82 2.58 -18.12
C GLN A 8 -7.98 1.46 -17.48
N LEU A 9 -7.96 1.40 -16.15
CA LEU A 9 -7.26 0.34 -15.43
C LEU A 9 -7.86 -1.04 -15.73
N LEU A 10 -9.21 -1.16 -15.71
CA LEU A 10 -9.90 -2.40 -16.02
C LEU A 10 -9.64 -2.86 -17.46
N ALA A 11 -9.65 -1.94 -18.42
CA ALA A 11 -9.33 -2.27 -19.82
C ALA A 11 -7.90 -2.81 -19.97
N ARG A 12 -6.91 -2.17 -19.33
CA ARG A 12 -5.52 -2.67 -19.34
C ARG A 12 -5.39 -4.04 -18.66
N ALA A 13 -6.09 -4.24 -17.56
CA ALA A 13 -6.10 -5.52 -16.85
C ALA A 13 -6.72 -6.64 -17.70
N GLU A 14 -7.77 -6.35 -18.45
CA GLU A 14 -8.38 -7.31 -19.38
C GLU A 14 -7.44 -7.69 -20.52
N ASP A 15 -6.66 -6.75 -21.06
CA ASP A 15 -5.63 -7.05 -22.07
C ASP A 15 -4.52 -7.95 -21.50
N LEU A 16 -4.08 -7.69 -20.25
CA LEU A 16 -3.13 -8.56 -19.55
C LEU A 16 -3.73 -9.95 -19.29
N TRP A 17 -5.00 -10.01 -18.90
CA TRP A 17 -5.70 -11.27 -18.70
C TRP A 17 -5.67 -12.15 -19.98
N ARG A 18 -5.98 -11.58 -21.15
CA ARG A 18 -5.95 -12.31 -22.42
C ARG A 18 -4.56 -12.87 -22.76
N ARG A 19 -3.50 -12.14 -22.38
CA ARG A 19 -2.13 -12.63 -22.54
C ARG A 19 -1.82 -13.77 -21.59
N ALA A 20 -2.34 -13.73 -20.37
CA ALA A 20 -2.22 -14.84 -19.43
C ALA A 20 -2.96 -16.09 -19.94
N ASP A 21 -4.17 -15.94 -20.50
CA ASP A 21 -4.89 -17.04 -21.16
C ASP A 21 -4.11 -17.61 -22.34
N ALA A 22 -3.25 -16.81 -23.01
CA ALA A 22 -2.35 -17.27 -24.07
C ALA A 22 -1.06 -17.95 -23.55
N GLY A 23 -0.88 -18.05 -22.23
CA GLY A 23 0.22 -18.78 -21.61
C GLY A 23 1.37 -17.93 -21.08
N GLU A 24 1.23 -16.59 -21.03
CA GLU A 24 2.25 -15.69 -20.48
C GLU A 24 1.97 -15.37 -19.01
N VAL A 25 2.99 -15.35 -18.16
CA VAL A 25 2.88 -14.66 -16.85
C VAL A 25 3.03 -13.17 -17.09
N VAL A 26 2.01 -12.41 -16.73
CA VAL A 26 1.99 -10.95 -16.96
C VAL A 26 1.54 -10.23 -15.70
N TYR A 27 1.89 -8.95 -15.61
CA TYR A 27 1.62 -8.16 -14.41
C TYR A 27 1.28 -6.70 -14.74
N THR A 28 0.58 -6.05 -13.83
CA THR A 28 0.30 -4.62 -13.90
C THR A 28 1.51 -3.80 -13.45
N PRO A 29 1.56 -2.50 -13.76
CA PRO A 29 2.36 -1.56 -12.97
C PRO A 29 2.03 -1.63 -11.47
N PHE A 30 2.81 -0.95 -10.62
CA PHE A 30 2.49 -0.88 -9.19
C PHE A 30 1.19 -0.11 -8.94
N LEU A 31 0.23 -0.79 -8.39
CA LEU A 31 -1.10 -0.30 -8.07
C LEU A 31 -1.16 0.31 -6.68
N THR A 32 -1.91 1.38 -6.53
CA THR A 32 -2.35 1.86 -5.22
C THR A 32 -3.30 0.86 -4.57
N PRO A 33 -3.46 0.86 -3.24
CA PRO A 33 -4.42 -0.03 -2.57
C PRO A 33 -5.86 0.13 -3.09
N ARG A 34 -6.25 1.33 -3.51
CA ARG A 34 -7.54 1.61 -4.13
C ARG A 34 -7.72 0.89 -5.48
N GLU A 35 -6.71 0.98 -6.34
CA GLU A 35 -6.70 0.30 -7.63
C GLU A 35 -6.72 -1.22 -7.47
N GLN A 36 -5.97 -1.75 -6.50
CA GLN A 36 -6.01 -3.17 -6.13
C GLN A 36 -7.43 -3.60 -5.77
N LYS A 37 -8.14 -2.81 -4.97
CA LYS A 37 -9.53 -3.09 -4.57
C LYS A 37 -10.48 -3.12 -5.78
N TRP A 38 -10.32 -2.22 -6.74
CA TRP A 38 -11.10 -2.24 -7.96
C TRP A 38 -10.90 -3.53 -8.76
N LEU A 39 -9.64 -3.95 -8.94
CA LEU A 39 -9.31 -5.19 -9.63
C LEU A 39 -9.77 -6.42 -8.85
N GLN A 40 -9.59 -6.47 -7.53
CA GLN A 40 -10.11 -7.56 -6.69
C GLN A 40 -11.61 -7.73 -6.82
N THR A 41 -12.36 -6.64 -6.92
CA THR A 41 -13.81 -6.68 -7.09
C THR A 41 -14.19 -7.21 -8.46
N GLU A 42 -13.51 -6.77 -9.51
CA GLU A 42 -13.75 -7.20 -10.89
C GLU A 42 -13.43 -8.68 -11.09
N TYR A 43 -12.27 -9.09 -10.59
CA TYR A 43 -11.77 -10.47 -10.74
C TYR A 43 -12.13 -11.39 -9.58
N ALA A 44 -13.14 -11.03 -8.76
CA ALA A 44 -13.54 -11.78 -7.56
C ALA A 44 -13.89 -13.26 -7.82
N LYS A 45 -14.42 -13.57 -9.01
CA LYS A 45 -14.76 -14.93 -9.43
C LYS A 45 -13.58 -15.76 -9.94
N ARG A 46 -12.41 -15.13 -10.11
CA ARG A 46 -11.19 -15.72 -10.71
C ARG A 46 -10.00 -15.65 -9.75
N LYS A 47 -10.25 -15.77 -8.43
CA LYS A 47 -9.25 -15.54 -7.36
C LYS A 47 -7.99 -16.39 -7.47
N GLU A 48 -8.09 -17.57 -8.04
CA GLU A 48 -6.96 -18.51 -8.18
C GLU A 48 -6.03 -18.14 -9.32
N SER A 49 -6.50 -17.33 -10.28
CA SER A 49 -5.75 -16.98 -11.50
C SER A 49 -4.94 -15.70 -11.37
N TYR A 50 -4.88 -15.09 -10.20
CA TYR A 50 -4.05 -13.91 -9.95
C TYR A 50 -3.58 -13.84 -8.49
N LEU A 51 -2.53 -13.06 -8.29
CA LEU A 51 -2.08 -12.68 -6.96
C LEU A 51 -1.53 -11.25 -6.95
N PHE A 52 -1.41 -10.68 -5.75
CA PHE A 52 -0.79 -9.38 -5.56
C PHE A 52 0.56 -9.53 -4.84
N ALA A 53 1.62 -8.94 -5.41
CA ALA A 53 2.93 -8.88 -4.80
C ALA A 53 3.54 -7.50 -4.94
N GLY A 54 4.27 -7.05 -3.91
CA GLY A 54 4.93 -5.75 -3.88
C GLY A 54 6.36 -5.79 -3.35
N GLY A 55 6.96 -7.01 -3.26
CA GLY A 55 8.32 -7.23 -2.82
C GLY A 55 8.47 -7.62 -1.35
N TYR A 56 7.41 -7.46 -0.53
CA TYR A 56 7.34 -7.93 0.85
C TYR A 56 5.88 -8.11 1.28
N ALA A 57 5.64 -8.83 2.37
CA ALA A 57 4.30 -9.27 2.79
C ALA A 57 3.32 -8.09 3.00
N GLU A 58 3.78 -7.05 3.68
CA GLU A 58 2.96 -5.90 4.08
C GLU A 58 2.96 -4.76 3.05
N ALA A 59 3.41 -5.00 1.81
CA ALA A 59 3.48 -3.97 0.79
C ALA A 59 2.10 -3.33 0.54
N GLU A 60 2.05 -1.99 0.54
CA GLU A 60 0.83 -1.25 0.19
C GLU A 60 0.67 -1.14 -1.32
N ARG A 61 1.74 -0.80 -2.03
CA ARG A 61 1.74 -0.76 -3.49
C ARG A 61 2.16 -2.11 -4.03
N ARG A 62 1.27 -2.75 -4.77
CA ARG A 62 1.48 -4.11 -5.30
C ARG A 62 1.19 -4.15 -6.78
N ARG A 63 1.80 -5.10 -7.45
CA ARG A 63 1.43 -5.53 -8.80
C ARG A 63 0.41 -6.65 -8.72
N MET A 64 -0.51 -6.68 -9.64
CA MET A 64 -1.36 -7.85 -9.85
C MET A 64 -0.70 -8.71 -10.93
N TYR A 65 -0.33 -9.93 -10.58
CA TYR A 65 0.22 -10.93 -11.48
C TYR A 65 -0.91 -11.84 -11.92
N PHE A 66 -1.06 -12.00 -13.22
CA PHE A 66 -2.01 -12.92 -13.81
C PHE A 66 -1.28 -14.22 -14.17
N MET A 67 -1.83 -15.35 -13.74
CA MET A 67 -1.24 -16.67 -13.91
C MET A 67 -1.94 -17.42 -15.04
N PRO A 68 -1.19 -17.96 -16.00
CA PRO A 68 -1.72 -18.88 -17.01
C PRO A 68 -2.36 -20.12 -16.38
N GLU A 69 -3.33 -20.72 -17.09
CA GLU A 69 -4.06 -21.89 -16.61
C GLU A 69 -3.14 -23.06 -16.25
N TYR A 70 -2.05 -23.28 -17.03
CA TYR A 70 -1.11 -24.38 -16.75
C TYR A 70 -0.43 -24.22 -15.38
N MET A 71 -0.18 -23.01 -14.90
CA MET A 71 0.39 -22.79 -13.57
C MET A 71 -0.55 -23.17 -12.45
N LEU A 72 -1.88 -23.08 -12.66
CA LEU A 72 -2.87 -23.47 -11.67
C LEU A 72 -2.91 -24.99 -11.48
N ALA A 73 -2.53 -25.75 -12.50
CA ALA A 73 -2.45 -27.21 -12.47
C ALA A 73 -1.16 -27.73 -11.81
N LEU A 74 -0.16 -26.86 -11.58
CA LEU A 74 1.10 -27.24 -10.92
C LEU A 74 0.90 -27.42 -9.41
N GLU A 75 1.72 -28.29 -8.82
CA GLU A 75 1.86 -28.38 -7.38
C GLU A 75 2.27 -27.02 -6.79
N SER A 76 1.83 -26.73 -5.56
CA SER A 76 2.01 -25.42 -4.93
C SER A 76 3.48 -25.01 -4.79
N GLU A 77 4.37 -25.96 -4.56
CA GLU A 77 5.81 -25.73 -4.42
C GLU A 77 6.42 -25.29 -5.75
N VAL A 78 6.19 -26.04 -6.83
CA VAL A 78 6.69 -25.73 -8.18
C VAL A 78 6.12 -24.38 -8.67
N ARG A 79 4.84 -24.14 -8.45
CA ARG A 79 4.23 -22.86 -8.78
C ARG A 79 4.85 -21.72 -7.99
N GLY A 80 5.17 -21.93 -6.72
CA GLY A 80 5.82 -20.95 -5.87
C GLY A 80 7.21 -20.57 -6.36
N GLU A 81 8.01 -21.53 -6.80
CA GLU A 81 9.35 -21.30 -7.38
C GLU A 81 9.26 -20.46 -8.67
N LEU A 82 8.39 -20.82 -9.60
CA LEU A 82 8.17 -20.06 -10.83
C LEU A 82 7.72 -18.63 -10.56
N LEU A 83 6.81 -18.43 -9.60
CA LEU A 83 6.38 -17.09 -9.21
C LEU A 83 7.50 -16.28 -8.57
N ALA A 84 8.38 -16.90 -7.79
CA ALA A 84 9.54 -16.22 -7.21
C ALA A 84 10.51 -15.74 -8.30
N GLU A 85 10.73 -16.53 -9.36
CA GLU A 85 11.52 -16.12 -10.52
C GLU A 85 10.87 -14.93 -11.25
N GLU A 86 9.57 -14.98 -11.49
CA GLU A 86 8.82 -13.88 -12.12
C GLU A 86 8.85 -12.60 -11.27
N PHE A 87 8.73 -12.72 -9.96
CA PHE A 87 8.86 -11.57 -9.06
C PHE A 87 10.26 -10.95 -9.15
N ALA A 88 11.31 -11.78 -9.10
CA ALA A 88 12.69 -11.32 -9.22
C ALA A 88 12.99 -10.70 -10.59
N ALA A 89 12.35 -11.18 -11.65
CA ALA A 89 12.48 -10.65 -13.00
C ALA A 89 11.72 -9.32 -13.20
N SER A 90 10.68 -9.06 -12.42
CA SER A 90 9.77 -7.93 -12.62
C SER A 90 9.98 -6.76 -11.67
N LEU A 91 10.37 -7.00 -10.43
CA LEU A 91 10.56 -5.98 -9.40
C LEU A 91 11.86 -6.20 -8.61
N VAL A 92 12.36 -5.13 -8.01
CA VAL A 92 13.58 -5.15 -7.22
C VAL A 92 13.47 -4.20 -6.03
N ALA A 93 14.19 -4.53 -4.96
CA ALA A 93 14.39 -3.66 -3.81
C ALA A 93 15.75 -2.96 -3.93
N LEU A 94 15.75 -1.62 -3.82
CA LEU A 94 16.94 -0.79 -3.81
C LEU A 94 17.15 -0.19 -2.42
N SER A 95 18.27 -0.49 -1.78
CA SER A 95 18.71 0.20 -0.55
C SER A 95 19.32 1.55 -0.94
N ILE A 96 18.85 2.62 -0.31
CA ILE A 96 19.34 3.98 -0.47
C ILE A 96 19.91 4.43 0.87
N LYS A 97 21.23 4.62 0.93
CA LYS A 97 21.95 5.04 2.14
C LYS A 97 22.49 6.44 1.98
N GLY A 98 22.07 7.35 2.87
CA GLY A 98 22.58 8.70 2.98
C GLY A 98 23.96 8.77 3.62
N SER A 99 24.64 9.91 3.44
CA SER A 99 25.95 10.18 4.07
C SER A 99 25.86 10.43 5.58
N GLY A 100 24.66 10.66 6.10
CA GLY A 100 24.44 11.04 7.50
C GLY A 100 24.44 12.55 7.74
N TYR A 101 24.51 13.36 6.69
CA TYR A 101 24.54 14.82 6.80
C TYR A 101 23.23 15.39 7.37
N ARG A 102 22.08 14.76 7.03
CA ARG A 102 20.76 15.16 7.53
C ARG A 102 19.80 13.99 7.58
N GLU A 103 18.78 14.13 8.40
CA GLU A 103 17.63 13.21 8.41
C GLU A 103 16.82 13.37 7.12
N LEU A 104 16.46 12.25 6.53
CA LEU A 104 15.70 12.16 5.29
C LEU A 104 14.33 11.52 5.56
N SER A 105 13.29 12.15 5.05
CA SER A 105 11.90 11.71 5.18
C SER A 105 11.46 10.89 3.96
N HIS A 106 10.36 10.18 4.09
CA HIS A 106 9.70 9.51 2.97
C HIS A 106 9.49 10.46 1.76
N ARG A 107 9.09 11.72 2.01
CA ARG A 107 8.87 12.72 0.97
C ARG A 107 10.18 13.08 0.25
N ASP A 108 11.29 13.14 0.98
CA ASP A 108 12.59 13.45 0.38
C ASP A 108 13.03 12.34 -0.57
N TYR A 109 12.93 11.07 -0.15
CA TYR A 109 13.26 9.91 -1.00
C TYR A 109 12.34 9.83 -2.22
N LEU A 110 11.02 9.85 -2.02
CA LEU A 110 10.06 9.77 -3.12
C LEU A 110 10.23 10.94 -4.10
N GLY A 111 10.37 12.17 -3.59
CA GLY A 111 10.58 13.36 -4.42
C GLY A 111 11.85 13.27 -5.25
N ALA A 112 12.95 12.77 -4.68
CA ALA A 112 14.21 12.61 -5.40
C ALA A 112 14.10 11.61 -6.56
N VAL A 113 13.41 10.47 -6.36
CA VAL A 113 13.18 9.47 -7.42
C VAL A 113 12.29 10.04 -8.52
N LEU A 114 11.17 10.69 -8.16
CA LEU A 114 10.25 11.28 -9.14
C LEU A 114 10.89 12.41 -9.96
N ASN A 115 11.79 13.19 -9.35
CA ASN A 115 12.52 14.25 -10.04
C ASN A 115 13.50 13.74 -11.11
N LEU A 116 13.85 12.46 -11.11
CA LEU A 116 14.59 11.81 -12.19
C LEU A 116 13.70 11.45 -13.39
N GLY A 117 12.39 11.74 -13.34
CA GLY A 117 11.44 11.42 -14.40
C GLY A 117 10.86 10.00 -14.33
N VAL A 118 11.07 9.29 -13.21
CA VAL A 118 10.48 7.96 -13.01
C VAL A 118 8.99 8.10 -12.73
N GLU A 119 8.17 7.37 -13.46
CA GLU A 119 6.72 7.34 -13.28
C GLU A 119 6.35 6.72 -11.91
N ARG A 120 5.28 7.24 -11.29
CA ARG A 120 4.86 6.74 -9.96
C ARG A 120 4.39 5.30 -9.96
N ASP A 121 3.88 4.82 -11.07
CA ASP A 121 3.42 3.44 -11.27
C ASP A 121 4.55 2.44 -11.54
N ALA A 122 5.77 2.92 -11.87
CA ALA A 122 6.98 2.11 -11.86
C ALA A 122 7.58 1.90 -10.45
N LEU A 123 7.02 2.58 -9.43
CA LEU A 123 7.49 2.54 -8.05
C LEU A 123 6.47 1.84 -7.12
N GLY A 124 6.97 0.90 -6.35
CA GLY A 124 6.30 0.31 -5.20
C GLY A 124 6.38 1.22 -3.96
N ASP A 125 6.54 0.60 -2.81
CA ASP A 125 6.67 1.31 -1.55
C ASP A 125 8.06 1.95 -1.40
N VAL A 126 8.10 3.05 -0.65
CA VAL A 126 9.30 3.69 -0.14
C VAL A 126 9.31 3.47 1.38
N CYS A 127 10.18 2.62 1.85
CA CYS A 127 10.26 2.20 3.24
C CYS A 127 11.43 2.90 3.93
N VAL A 128 11.15 3.88 4.80
CA VAL A 128 12.19 4.58 5.57
C VAL A 128 12.54 3.73 6.79
N LEU A 129 13.75 3.19 6.82
CA LEU A 129 14.22 2.28 7.88
C LEU A 129 14.87 3.06 9.03
N SER A 130 15.54 4.16 8.69
CA SER A 130 16.21 5.04 9.63
C SER A 130 16.26 6.46 9.07
N PRO A 131 16.73 7.48 9.86
CA PRO A 131 16.91 8.85 9.36
C PRO A 131 17.80 8.97 8.12
N HIS A 132 18.60 7.94 7.82
CA HIS A 132 19.60 7.99 6.74
C HIS A 132 19.51 6.79 5.78
N GLU A 133 18.49 5.94 5.92
CA GLU A 133 18.35 4.75 5.11
C GLU A 133 16.90 4.49 4.72
N ALA A 134 16.69 4.16 3.45
CA ALA A 134 15.41 3.69 2.95
C ALA A 134 15.59 2.52 1.99
N VAL A 135 14.53 1.74 1.81
CA VAL A 135 14.37 0.76 0.74
C VAL A 135 13.27 1.26 -0.19
N VAL A 136 13.55 1.28 -1.48
CA VAL A 136 12.58 1.62 -2.53
C VAL A 136 12.37 0.40 -3.40
N PHE A 137 11.11 0.01 -3.58
CA PHE A 137 10.73 -1.03 -4.54
C PHE A 137 10.44 -0.37 -5.89
N CYS A 138 10.97 -0.94 -6.95
CA CYS A 138 10.74 -0.42 -8.30
C CYS A 138 10.68 -1.53 -9.34
N ASP A 139 10.26 -1.16 -10.54
CA ASP A 139 10.38 -1.99 -11.73
C ASP A 139 11.83 -2.40 -11.94
N ARG A 140 12.07 -3.67 -12.30
CA ARG A 140 13.42 -4.20 -12.56
C ARG A 140 14.15 -3.40 -13.61
N VAL A 141 13.46 -2.95 -14.66
CA VAL A 141 14.08 -2.15 -15.73
C VAL A 141 14.58 -0.78 -15.26
N MET A 142 14.04 -0.27 -14.13
CA MET A 142 14.44 1.02 -13.56
C MET A 142 15.63 0.91 -12.59
N ALA A 143 16.00 -0.30 -12.17
CA ALA A 143 17.00 -0.49 -11.13
C ALA A 143 18.37 0.08 -11.47
N GLY A 144 18.88 -0.24 -12.66
CA GLY A 144 20.16 0.28 -13.14
C GLY A 144 20.15 1.80 -13.27
N PHE A 145 19.10 2.35 -13.87
CA PHE A 145 18.93 3.81 -14.01
C PHE A 145 18.95 4.51 -12.65
N LEU A 146 18.19 4.01 -11.65
CA LEU A 146 18.16 4.59 -10.31
C LEU A 146 19.49 4.43 -9.58
N ALA A 147 20.16 3.29 -9.71
CA ALA A 147 21.45 3.06 -9.07
C ALA A 147 22.55 4.02 -9.59
N GLU A 148 22.52 4.38 -10.85
CA GLU A 148 23.49 5.27 -11.50
C GLU A 148 23.15 6.75 -11.29
N ASN A 149 21.86 7.12 -11.33
CA ASN A 149 21.46 8.53 -11.41
C ASN A 149 20.98 9.11 -10.07
N LEU A 150 20.49 8.30 -9.12
CA LEU A 150 20.06 8.80 -7.81
C LEU A 150 21.28 8.97 -6.89
N THR A 151 22.01 10.06 -7.07
CA THR A 151 23.22 10.39 -6.29
C THR A 151 22.95 11.30 -5.12
N ARG A 152 21.77 11.95 -5.08
CA ARG A 152 21.37 12.89 -4.03
C ARG A 152 19.89 12.76 -3.69
N VAL A 153 19.60 12.85 -2.39
CA VAL A 153 18.24 13.00 -1.85
C VAL A 153 18.20 14.29 -1.04
N ALA A 154 17.36 15.24 -1.43
CA ALA A 154 17.41 16.61 -0.92
C ALA A 154 18.83 17.20 -1.04
N ARG A 155 19.51 17.47 0.09
CA ARG A 155 20.89 17.98 0.11
C ARG A 155 21.93 16.95 0.57
N ASP A 156 21.50 15.71 0.80
CA ASP A 156 22.38 14.62 1.22
C ASP A 156 22.84 13.79 0.01
N THR A 157 24.11 13.40 -0.01
CA THR A 157 24.64 12.45 -0.99
C THR A 157 24.23 11.04 -0.59
N VAL A 158 23.73 10.26 -1.55
CA VAL A 158 23.28 8.90 -1.28
C VAL A 158 24.00 7.88 -2.15
N ARG A 159 23.98 6.63 -1.68
CA ARG A 159 24.40 5.45 -2.46
C ARG A 159 23.21 4.54 -2.62
N VAL A 160 22.98 4.09 -3.85
CA VAL A 160 21.89 3.18 -4.21
C VAL A 160 22.48 1.83 -4.64
N ARG A 161 21.94 0.75 -4.10
CA ARG A 161 22.34 -0.62 -4.46
C ARG A 161 21.13 -1.55 -4.40
N GLU A 162 21.10 -2.54 -5.26
CA GLU A 162 20.16 -3.65 -5.09
C GLU A 162 20.41 -4.35 -3.76
N THR A 163 19.33 -4.78 -3.11
CA THR A 163 19.38 -5.48 -1.84
C THR A 163 18.41 -6.65 -1.83
N VAL A 164 18.82 -7.71 -1.16
CA VAL A 164 17.94 -8.84 -0.84
C VAL A 164 17.40 -8.61 0.57
N LEU A 165 16.11 -8.71 0.72
CA LEU A 165 15.42 -8.51 1.99
C LEU A 165 15.29 -9.84 2.73
N THR A 166 15.28 -9.76 4.05
CA THR A 166 14.98 -10.92 4.90
C THR A 166 13.48 -11.23 4.86
N PRO A 167 13.04 -12.47 5.07
CA PRO A 167 11.62 -12.85 5.05
C PRO A 167 10.74 -12.10 6.05
N ASP A 168 11.34 -11.60 7.14
CA ASP A 168 10.68 -10.83 8.20
C ASP A 168 10.69 -9.31 7.97
N PHE A 169 11.08 -8.86 6.78
CA PHE A 169 11.05 -7.44 6.44
C PHE A 169 9.61 -6.89 6.47
N ASP A 170 9.37 -5.89 7.32
CA ASP A 170 8.06 -5.28 7.60
C ASP A 170 7.87 -3.89 6.96
N GLY A 171 8.86 -3.42 6.17
CA GLY A 171 8.86 -2.09 5.57
C GLY A 171 9.26 -0.98 6.52
N GLY A 172 9.80 -1.29 7.69
CA GLY A 172 10.19 -0.30 8.71
C GLY A 172 9.00 0.47 9.30
N ARG A 173 7.79 -0.08 9.19
CA ARG A 173 6.57 0.57 9.67
C ARG A 173 6.59 0.68 11.18
N ARG A 174 6.24 1.87 11.65
CA ARG A 174 6.07 2.13 13.08
C ARG A 174 4.62 2.48 13.37
N PHE A 175 4.17 2.02 14.52
CA PHE A 175 2.80 2.22 14.98
C PHE A 175 2.78 2.79 16.39
N ALA A 176 1.88 3.74 16.61
CA ALA A 176 1.52 4.19 17.95
C ALA A 176 0.14 3.62 18.29
N PRO A 177 0.00 2.84 19.39
CA PRO A 177 -1.28 2.29 19.76
C PRO A 177 -2.25 3.38 20.20
N VAL A 178 -3.51 3.27 19.78
CA VAL A 178 -4.62 4.13 20.17
C VAL A 178 -5.70 3.27 20.79
N ALA A 179 -6.06 3.58 22.03
CA ALA A 179 -7.13 2.89 22.75
C ALA A 179 -8.17 3.89 23.26
N ASP A 180 -9.43 3.69 22.93
CA ASP A 180 -10.54 4.53 23.34
C ASP A 180 -11.83 3.69 23.44
N THR A 181 -12.95 4.34 23.75
CA THR A 181 -14.27 3.73 23.73
C THR A 181 -15.26 4.60 22.95
N VAL A 182 -16.08 3.95 22.12
CA VAL A 182 -17.10 4.61 21.32
C VAL A 182 -18.51 4.13 21.71
N ALA A 183 -19.52 4.94 21.44
CA ALA A 183 -20.92 4.55 21.73
C ALA A 183 -21.44 3.53 20.69
N SER A 184 -20.92 3.58 19.48
CA SER A 184 -21.27 2.68 18.38
C SER A 184 -20.08 2.56 17.40
N PRO A 185 -20.00 1.51 16.55
CA PRO A 185 -18.90 1.36 15.59
C PRO A 185 -19.07 2.26 14.37
N ARG A 186 -19.84 3.33 14.46
CA ARG A 186 -20.06 4.28 13.35
C ARG A 186 -18.79 5.07 13.06
N ALA A 187 -18.58 5.34 11.79
CA ALA A 187 -17.37 6.01 11.29
C ALA A 187 -17.15 7.39 11.94
N ASP A 188 -18.21 8.18 12.16
CA ASP A 188 -18.11 9.48 12.84
C ASP A 188 -17.61 9.34 14.29
N ALA A 189 -18.08 8.31 15.02
CA ALA A 189 -17.65 8.07 16.38
C ALA A 189 -16.22 7.53 16.46
N VAL A 190 -15.85 6.65 15.53
CA VAL A 190 -14.50 6.09 15.43
C VAL A 190 -13.50 7.19 15.04
N VAL A 191 -13.76 7.99 14.02
CA VAL A 191 -12.89 9.11 13.60
C VAL A 191 -12.73 10.14 14.71
N ALA A 192 -13.82 10.48 15.43
CA ALA A 192 -13.77 11.38 16.58
C ALA A 192 -12.79 10.87 17.64
N ALA A 193 -12.87 9.57 18.00
CA ALA A 193 -11.98 8.93 18.96
C ALA A 193 -10.52 8.88 18.46
N LEU A 194 -10.29 8.42 17.22
CA LEU A 194 -8.94 8.31 16.66
C LEU A 194 -8.20 9.63 16.55
N CYS A 195 -8.93 10.72 16.27
CA CYS A 195 -8.35 12.05 16.05
C CYS A 195 -8.47 12.97 17.27
N ASN A 196 -9.03 12.48 18.38
CA ASN A 196 -9.34 13.28 19.57
C ASN A 196 -10.18 14.53 19.24
N LEU A 197 -11.30 14.33 18.52
CA LEU A 197 -12.20 15.39 18.07
C LEU A 197 -13.60 15.22 18.69
N SER A 198 -14.40 16.31 18.67
CA SER A 198 -15.83 16.17 18.88
C SER A 198 -16.48 15.46 17.68
N ARG A 199 -17.62 14.81 17.93
CA ARG A 199 -18.36 14.11 16.89
C ARG A 199 -18.81 15.03 15.74
N GLU A 200 -19.18 16.26 16.06
CA GLU A 200 -19.54 17.29 15.07
C GLU A 200 -18.37 17.65 14.17
N ARG A 201 -17.16 17.79 14.75
CA ARG A 201 -15.94 18.04 13.98
C ARG A 201 -15.60 16.85 13.09
N ALA A 202 -15.73 15.64 13.59
CA ALA A 202 -15.53 14.44 12.78
C ALA A 202 -16.51 14.41 11.59
N GLN A 203 -17.80 14.67 11.79
CA GLN A 203 -18.80 14.76 10.71
C GLN A 203 -18.45 15.84 9.67
N ALA A 204 -17.95 16.99 10.12
CA ALA A 204 -17.49 18.03 9.20
C ALA A 204 -16.34 17.58 8.29
N LEU A 205 -15.43 16.71 8.77
CA LEU A 205 -14.36 16.14 7.94
C LEU A 205 -14.91 15.24 6.84
N PHE A 206 -15.98 14.47 7.10
CA PHE A 206 -16.65 13.69 6.05
C PHE A 206 -17.28 14.60 4.99
N ALA A 207 -17.98 15.66 5.41
CA ALA A 207 -18.57 16.63 4.48
C ALA A 207 -17.53 17.35 3.60
N GLN A 208 -16.29 17.48 4.10
CA GLN A 208 -15.16 18.07 3.37
C GLN A 208 -14.36 17.05 2.56
N ALA A 209 -14.80 15.80 2.45
CA ALA A 209 -14.08 14.70 1.80
C ALA A 209 -12.63 14.52 2.30
N MET A 210 -12.41 14.75 3.61
CA MET A 210 -11.11 14.62 4.26
C MET A 210 -10.90 13.24 4.91
N VAL A 211 -11.91 12.36 4.87
CA VAL A 211 -11.86 11.02 5.43
C VAL A 211 -11.92 9.99 4.33
N GLU A 212 -10.98 9.06 4.34
CA GLU A 212 -11.01 7.86 3.53
C GLU A 212 -11.11 6.64 4.44
N ILE A 213 -11.89 5.65 4.04
CA ILE A 213 -11.97 4.34 4.71
C ILE A 213 -11.69 3.29 3.65
N ASP A 214 -10.69 2.44 3.92
CA ASP A 214 -10.19 1.43 2.99
C ASP A 214 -9.81 2.03 1.63
N TYR A 215 -9.13 3.19 1.69
CA TYR A 215 -8.63 3.95 0.54
C TYR A 215 -9.71 4.56 -0.38
N GLU A 216 -10.98 4.49 0.02
CA GLU A 216 -12.08 5.12 -0.69
C GLU A 216 -12.60 6.33 0.10
N PRO A 217 -12.94 7.46 -0.57
CA PRO A 217 -13.57 8.58 0.08
C PRO A 217 -14.84 8.13 0.81
N ALA A 218 -14.92 8.45 2.09
CA ALA A 218 -16.06 8.08 2.90
C ALA A 218 -17.11 9.20 2.88
N GLU A 219 -18.15 9.05 2.07
CA GLU A 219 -19.25 10.01 2.00
C GLU A 219 -20.20 9.90 3.19
N LYS A 220 -20.41 8.67 3.67
CA LYS A 220 -21.36 8.38 4.76
C LYS A 220 -20.65 8.25 6.09
N TYR A 221 -20.85 9.21 6.98
CA TYR A 221 -20.29 9.23 8.32
C TYR A 221 -20.93 8.19 9.27
N ASP A 222 -22.09 7.64 8.92
CA ASP A 222 -22.86 6.70 9.72
C ASP A 222 -22.61 5.22 9.38
N ARG A 223 -21.77 4.93 8.38
CA ARG A 223 -21.36 3.55 8.07
C ARG A 223 -20.65 2.93 9.25
N GLU A 224 -20.78 1.61 9.41
CA GLU A 224 -20.04 0.86 10.41
C GLU A 224 -18.60 0.62 9.97
N VAL A 225 -17.71 0.66 10.95
CA VAL A 225 -16.28 0.37 10.81
C VAL A 225 -16.01 -0.99 11.44
N GLU A 226 -15.31 -1.85 10.71
CA GLU A 226 -14.93 -3.18 11.15
C GLU A 226 -13.45 -3.26 11.51
N ALA A 227 -13.06 -4.33 12.20
CA ALA A 227 -11.65 -4.64 12.43
C ALA A 227 -10.94 -4.87 11.09
N GLY A 228 -9.70 -4.38 10.97
CA GLY A 228 -8.94 -4.37 9.73
C GLY A 228 -9.13 -3.12 8.87
N ALA A 229 -10.16 -2.31 9.10
CA ALA A 229 -10.39 -1.09 8.34
C ALA A 229 -9.21 -0.12 8.46
N ILE A 230 -8.80 0.43 7.33
CA ILE A 230 -7.77 1.48 7.25
C ILE A 230 -8.49 2.83 7.11
N ILE A 231 -8.25 3.71 8.06
CA ILE A 231 -8.87 5.04 8.09
C ILE A 231 -7.79 6.10 7.90
N THR A 232 -7.89 6.87 6.82
CA THR A 232 -7.03 8.04 6.59
C THR A 232 -7.84 9.30 6.82
N VAL A 233 -7.34 10.16 7.71
CA VAL A 233 -7.96 11.47 8.00
C VAL A 233 -6.93 12.55 7.65
N ARG A 234 -7.20 13.32 6.60
CA ARG A 234 -6.28 14.34 6.12
C ARG A 234 -5.99 15.37 7.22
N GLY A 235 -4.70 15.60 7.49
CA GLY A 235 -4.24 16.48 8.57
C GLY A 235 -4.19 15.84 9.96
N HIS A 236 -4.73 14.64 10.15
CA HIS A 236 -4.73 13.94 11.44
C HIS A 236 -3.93 12.63 11.44
N GLY A 237 -3.85 11.93 10.31
CA GLY A 237 -3.04 10.73 10.17
C GLY A 237 -3.79 9.55 9.53
N LYS A 238 -3.07 8.41 9.48
CA LYS A 238 -3.58 7.13 8.97
C LYS A 238 -3.63 6.14 10.14
N PHE A 239 -4.68 5.35 10.21
CA PHE A 239 -4.95 4.42 11.30
C PHE A 239 -5.38 3.07 10.74
N VAL A 240 -5.02 2.00 11.43
CA VAL A 240 -5.60 0.66 11.21
C VAL A 240 -6.40 0.27 12.45
N VAL A 241 -7.66 -0.07 12.27
CA VAL A 241 -8.55 -0.50 13.34
C VAL A 241 -8.26 -1.96 13.68
N ARG A 242 -7.81 -2.25 14.90
CA ARG A 242 -7.51 -3.61 15.36
C ARG A 242 -8.72 -4.31 15.93
N SER A 243 -9.55 -3.56 16.68
CA SER A 243 -10.78 -4.08 17.26
C SER A 243 -11.78 -2.95 17.53
N VAL A 244 -13.07 -3.24 17.32
CA VAL A 244 -14.18 -2.30 17.56
C VAL A 244 -15.45 -3.08 17.97
N SER A 245 -15.32 -4.13 18.78
CA SER A 245 -16.43 -5.07 19.03
C SER A 245 -16.75 -5.35 20.50
N GLU A 246 -15.79 -5.23 21.41
CA GLU A 246 -15.99 -5.58 22.81
C GLU A 246 -16.75 -4.51 23.57
N LYS A 247 -17.86 -4.88 24.22
CA LYS A 247 -18.61 -3.98 25.10
C LYS A 247 -17.97 -3.88 26.48
N THR A 248 -17.76 -2.65 26.93
CA THR A 248 -17.36 -2.37 28.31
C THR A 248 -18.51 -2.62 29.28
N LYS A 249 -18.22 -2.71 30.58
CA LYS A 249 -19.25 -2.82 31.64
C LYS A 249 -20.30 -1.69 31.60
N LYS A 250 -19.96 -0.54 31.01
CA LYS A 250 -20.84 0.63 30.82
C LYS A 250 -21.56 0.64 29.47
N GLY A 251 -21.54 -0.46 28.72
CA GLY A 251 -22.22 -0.58 27.41
C GLY A 251 -21.56 0.13 26.24
N ARG A 252 -20.39 0.76 26.44
CA ARG A 252 -19.61 1.36 25.34
C ARG A 252 -18.78 0.27 24.64
N ILE A 253 -18.43 0.49 23.38
CA ILE A 253 -17.58 -0.39 22.59
C ILE A 253 -16.12 0.01 22.74
N ARG A 254 -15.25 -0.96 23.02
CA ARG A 254 -13.80 -0.74 23.04
C ARG A 254 -13.28 -0.59 21.61
N LEU A 255 -12.55 0.48 21.37
CA LEU A 255 -11.82 0.74 20.13
C LEU A 255 -10.33 0.56 20.39
N LEU A 256 -9.70 -0.34 19.63
CA LEU A 256 -8.25 -0.48 19.57
C LEU A 256 -7.82 -0.22 18.12
N ALA A 257 -6.85 0.63 17.94
CA ALA A 257 -6.30 0.96 16.64
C ALA A 257 -4.81 1.26 16.76
N ASP A 258 -4.12 1.22 15.64
CA ASP A 258 -2.74 1.67 15.53
C ASP A 258 -2.67 2.86 14.56
N ARG A 259 -2.01 3.92 15.00
CA ARG A 259 -1.69 5.06 14.16
C ARG A 259 -0.34 4.84 13.49
N TYR A 260 -0.26 5.02 12.20
CA TYR A 260 1.01 5.08 11.46
C TYR A 260 1.80 6.31 11.90
N ILE A 261 3.10 6.14 12.22
CA ILE A 261 4.02 7.21 12.66
C ILE A 261 5.27 7.24 11.78
#